data_60ff60f0d78a1fec3fb212f57e183508
#
_entry.id   60ff60f0d78a1fec3fb212f57e183508
#
_cell.length_a   1.000
_cell.length_b   1.000
_cell.length_c   1.000
_cell.angle_alpha   90.00
_cell.angle_beta   90.00
_cell.angle_gamma   90.00
#
_symmetry.space_group_name_H-M   'P 1'
#
loop_
_entity.id
_entity.type
_entity.pdbx_description
1 polymer ?
#
loop_
_entity_poly.entity_id
_entity_poly.type
_entity_poly.pdbx_seq_one_letter_code
_entity_poly.pdbx_strand_id
1 'polypeptide(L)'
;MRDDELKLPEFKVNETMSTLSQRIDWGLRQLNVPKTWSITRGEGITVMVIDTGHPVHPDIGDNAIEGKNCIPNEPIEDENGHQSHCTGIICAKDNETGMVGVAPGSKCISVKALSKSGSGSYRGLAEALDYAIEMKPDLISMSLGGSSPSAAMQSRIQKLYDMNIPVICAAGNSGDGGVNYPAAFDETIAVAAYDKYGNVANFSSKGEKVEWAAPGVSIYSTYLNDGYASLSGTSMACPFIAGVVALMLAKHKKQEESTGMNDCKTIAQIREHLLKYTNDKGAVGRDNSWGYGVIDVEKLIGGGDIEQPTPTPTPTPTPTPTPTPTPTPIEKPTPQPPEEKPVEDEPVRNEPKKKNTLFIVIGVAIVATLIGIAVVLNNKVDIPTPPYYDENGEINWDKKFQYDR
;
A
#
# COMPACT_ATOMS: atom_id res chain seq x y z
N MET A 1 -14.70 3.52 16.10
CA MET A 1 -13.49 2.76 15.71
C MET A 1 -12.42 3.17 16.70
N ARG A 2 -11.63 2.24 17.22
CA ARG A 2 -10.53 2.62 18.12
C ARG A 2 -9.42 3.17 17.23
N ASP A 3 -9.00 4.42 17.46
CA ASP A 3 -7.97 5.10 16.66
C ASP A 3 -6.55 4.52 16.76
N ASP A 4 -6.41 3.35 17.43
CA ASP A 4 -5.17 2.64 17.73
C ASP A 4 -5.02 1.30 16.98
N GLU A 5 -5.83 1.06 15.95
CA GLU A 5 -5.81 -0.18 15.17
C GLU A 5 -5.19 0.05 13.78
N LEU A 6 -4.18 -0.78 13.45
CA LEU A 6 -3.62 -0.90 12.11
C LEU A 6 -4.39 -1.94 11.32
N LYS A 7 -4.57 -1.68 10.03
CA LYS A 7 -5.23 -2.60 9.10
C LYS A 7 -4.50 -2.68 7.77
N LEU A 8 -4.73 -3.77 7.08
CA LEU A 8 -4.52 -3.79 5.64
C LEU A 8 -5.45 -2.74 5.02
N PRO A 9 -4.96 -1.89 4.09
CA PRO A 9 -5.86 -1.13 3.24
C PRO A 9 -6.82 -2.09 2.53
N GLU A 10 -8.07 -1.69 2.33
CA GLU A 10 -9.02 -2.53 1.58
C GLU A 10 -8.41 -2.92 0.24
N PHE A 11 -8.27 -4.22 -0.01
CA PHE A 11 -7.80 -4.76 -1.27
C PHE A 11 -8.87 -5.69 -1.86
N LYS A 12 -8.86 -5.82 -3.17
CA LYS A 12 -9.81 -6.65 -3.88
C LYS A 12 -9.12 -7.89 -4.44
N VAL A 13 -9.62 -9.07 -4.09
CA VAL A 13 -9.26 -10.32 -4.76
C VAL A 13 -10.08 -10.37 -6.06
N ASN A 14 -9.41 -10.26 -7.21
CA ASN A 14 -10.08 -10.26 -8.50
C ASN A 14 -10.26 -11.69 -9.03
N GLU A 15 -9.26 -12.55 -8.83
CA GLU A 15 -9.25 -13.93 -9.32
C GLU A 15 -8.24 -14.78 -8.55
N THR A 16 -8.52 -16.07 -8.38
CA THR A 16 -7.57 -17.08 -7.89
C THR A 16 -7.32 -18.10 -8.99
N MET A 17 -6.07 -18.50 -9.20
CA MET A 17 -5.68 -19.38 -10.31
C MET A 17 -4.60 -20.38 -9.88
N SER A 18 -4.47 -21.47 -10.67
CA SER A 18 -3.30 -22.34 -10.72
C SER A 18 -2.66 -22.25 -12.10
N THR A 19 -1.33 -22.35 -12.21
CA THR A 19 -0.64 -22.30 -13.50
C THR A 19 0.47 -23.35 -13.59
N LEU A 20 0.68 -23.87 -14.81
CA LEU A 20 1.73 -24.83 -15.13
C LEU A 20 2.96 -24.18 -15.81
N SER A 21 2.83 -22.91 -16.24
CA SER A 21 3.90 -22.15 -16.89
C SER A 21 4.10 -20.81 -16.22
N GLN A 22 5.32 -20.31 -16.18
CA GLN A 22 5.63 -19.02 -15.60
C GLN A 22 4.93 -17.87 -16.30
N ARG A 23 4.28 -17.03 -15.51
CA ARG A 23 3.60 -15.83 -15.98
C ARG A 23 4.39 -14.58 -15.54
N ILE A 24 4.67 -13.72 -16.48
CA ILE A 24 5.17 -12.36 -16.20
C ILE A 24 3.95 -11.45 -16.10
N ASP A 25 3.77 -10.80 -14.96
CA ASP A 25 2.65 -9.85 -14.75
C ASP A 25 2.75 -8.64 -15.70
N TRP A 26 1.61 -7.97 -15.93
CA TRP A 26 1.54 -6.83 -16.84
C TRP A 26 2.43 -5.68 -16.40
N GLY A 27 2.56 -5.46 -15.08
CA GLY A 27 3.39 -4.38 -14.53
C GLY A 27 4.87 -4.56 -14.86
N LEU A 28 5.38 -5.79 -14.72
CA LEU A 28 6.77 -6.12 -15.10
C LEU A 28 7.03 -5.89 -16.59
N ARG A 29 6.06 -6.28 -17.44
CA ARG A 29 6.16 -6.10 -18.89
C ARG A 29 6.14 -4.63 -19.28
N GLN A 30 5.19 -3.86 -18.72
CA GLN A 30 5.01 -2.45 -19.05
C GLN A 30 6.24 -1.60 -18.70
N LEU A 31 6.91 -1.94 -17.58
CA LEU A 31 8.10 -1.24 -17.12
C LEU A 31 9.41 -1.91 -17.55
N ASN A 32 9.36 -2.86 -18.49
CA ASN A 32 10.50 -3.57 -19.04
C ASN A 32 11.42 -4.21 -17.98
N VAL A 33 10.88 -4.58 -16.81
CA VAL A 33 11.65 -5.19 -15.72
C VAL A 33 12.46 -6.42 -16.20
N PRO A 34 11.93 -7.36 -17.02
CA PRO A 34 12.69 -8.51 -17.50
C PRO A 34 13.98 -8.17 -18.24
N LYS A 35 14.07 -7.02 -18.89
CA LYS A 35 15.30 -6.59 -19.58
C LYS A 35 16.43 -6.26 -18.60
N THR A 36 16.10 -5.91 -17.36
CA THR A 36 17.08 -5.55 -16.33
C THR A 36 17.76 -6.77 -15.71
N TRP A 37 17.17 -7.96 -15.83
CA TRP A 37 17.66 -9.17 -15.18
C TRP A 37 18.98 -9.71 -15.76
N SER A 38 19.39 -9.25 -16.94
CA SER A 38 20.74 -9.48 -17.46
C SER A 38 21.83 -8.69 -16.71
N ILE A 39 21.43 -7.63 -15.97
CA ILE A 39 22.33 -6.77 -15.18
C ILE A 39 22.32 -7.22 -13.73
N THR A 40 21.12 -7.33 -13.15
CA THR A 40 20.91 -7.82 -11.79
C THR A 40 19.49 -8.33 -11.61
N ARG A 41 19.33 -9.32 -10.72
CA ARG A 41 18.04 -9.86 -10.24
C ARG A 41 17.77 -9.49 -8.79
N GLY A 42 18.58 -8.59 -8.18
CA GLY A 42 18.48 -8.22 -6.78
C GLY A 42 19.35 -9.07 -5.85
N GLU A 43 20.37 -9.77 -6.37
CA GLU A 43 21.23 -10.66 -5.59
C GLU A 43 21.95 -9.92 -4.47
N GLY A 44 21.98 -10.53 -3.29
CA GLY A 44 22.63 -9.98 -2.09
C GLY A 44 21.86 -8.84 -1.43
N ILE A 45 20.60 -8.59 -1.82
CA ILE A 45 19.69 -7.63 -1.18
C ILE A 45 18.65 -8.36 -0.35
N THR A 46 18.45 -7.84 0.86
CA THR A 46 17.45 -8.33 1.79
C THR A 46 16.34 -7.30 1.98
N VAL A 47 15.11 -7.67 1.67
CA VAL A 47 13.91 -6.85 1.85
C VAL A 47 13.16 -7.37 3.08
N MET A 48 12.92 -6.53 4.10
CA MET A 48 12.03 -6.92 5.18
C MET A 48 10.58 -6.57 4.81
N VAL A 49 9.70 -7.57 4.81
CA VAL A 49 8.27 -7.41 4.56
C VAL A 49 7.53 -7.50 5.89
N ILE A 50 6.95 -6.38 6.33
CA ILE A 50 6.18 -6.31 7.58
C ILE A 50 4.69 -6.35 7.22
N ASP A 51 4.03 -7.51 7.47
CA ASP A 51 2.68 -7.75 6.97
C ASP A 51 1.96 -8.88 7.76
N THR A 52 1.27 -9.83 7.11
CA THR A 52 0.40 -10.84 7.72
C THR A 52 1.06 -12.17 8.08
N GLY A 53 2.34 -12.38 7.73
CA GLY A 53 3.08 -13.58 8.17
C GLY A 53 4.00 -14.19 7.11
N HIS A 54 4.71 -15.25 7.47
CA HIS A 54 5.68 -15.92 6.62
C HIS A 54 4.99 -16.72 5.50
N PRO A 55 5.29 -16.43 4.22
CA PRO A 55 4.70 -17.17 3.11
C PRO A 55 5.32 -18.58 2.99
N VAL A 56 4.47 -19.58 2.89
CA VAL A 56 4.86 -20.95 2.51
C VAL A 56 4.35 -21.19 1.10
N HIS A 57 5.22 -21.03 0.09
CA HIS A 57 4.84 -21.18 -1.31
C HIS A 57 6.03 -21.64 -2.14
N PRO A 58 5.91 -22.67 -3.01
CA PRO A 58 7.03 -23.25 -3.76
C PRO A 58 7.72 -22.25 -4.70
N ASP A 59 6.96 -21.31 -5.27
CA ASP A 59 7.46 -20.28 -6.17
C ASP A 59 8.27 -19.17 -5.46
N ILE A 60 8.12 -19.06 -4.13
CA ILE A 60 8.97 -18.20 -3.30
C ILE A 60 10.12 -19.02 -2.70
N GLY A 61 9.80 -20.16 -2.08
CA GLY A 61 10.76 -21.09 -1.48
C GLY A 61 11.75 -20.40 -0.54
N ASP A 62 13.03 -20.64 -0.73
CA ASP A 62 14.12 -20.09 0.09
C ASP A 62 14.40 -18.58 -0.14
N ASN A 63 13.65 -17.91 -1.01
CA ASN A 63 13.67 -16.45 -1.10
C ASN A 63 12.93 -15.81 0.08
N ALA A 64 12.01 -16.53 0.76
CA ALA A 64 11.46 -16.08 2.02
C ALA A 64 12.28 -16.62 3.20
N ILE A 65 12.65 -15.72 4.11
CA ILE A 65 13.33 -16.01 5.36
C ILE A 65 12.35 -15.73 6.49
N GLU A 66 12.15 -16.70 7.38
CA GLU A 66 11.35 -16.49 8.56
C GLU A 66 12.01 -15.47 9.49
N GLY A 67 11.25 -14.49 9.93
CA GLY A 67 11.71 -13.44 10.83
C GLY A 67 10.99 -13.47 12.18
N LYS A 68 10.18 -12.45 12.46
CA LYS A 68 9.54 -12.27 13.77
C LYS A 68 8.02 -12.30 13.69
N ASN A 69 7.41 -12.99 14.66
CA ASN A 69 5.97 -12.91 14.91
C ASN A 69 5.69 -11.91 16.05
N CYS A 70 4.97 -10.82 15.74
CA CYS A 70 4.52 -9.83 16.72
C CYS A 70 3.02 -9.96 17.05
N ILE A 71 2.36 -11.05 16.61
CA ILE A 71 0.94 -11.34 16.88
C ILE A 71 0.84 -12.51 17.84
N PRO A 72 0.47 -12.27 19.10
CA PRO A 72 0.33 -13.35 20.09
C PRO A 72 -0.74 -14.38 19.68
N ASN A 73 -0.49 -15.64 20.00
CA ASN A 73 -1.42 -16.76 19.81
C ASN A 73 -1.80 -17.08 18.36
N GLU A 74 -1.07 -16.56 17.37
CA GLU A 74 -1.16 -16.99 15.97
C GLU A 74 0.21 -17.57 15.54
N PRO A 75 0.25 -18.52 14.58
CA PRO A 75 1.50 -18.97 14.00
C PRO A 75 2.15 -17.83 13.18
N ILE A 76 3.45 -17.98 12.89
CA ILE A 76 4.16 -17.00 12.07
C ILE A 76 3.74 -17.07 10.60
N GLU A 77 3.28 -18.22 10.17
CA GLU A 77 2.85 -18.47 8.80
C GLU A 77 1.74 -17.49 8.39
N ASP A 78 1.73 -17.15 7.13
CA ASP A 78 0.70 -16.29 6.54
C ASP A 78 -0.60 -17.08 6.33
N GLU A 79 -1.58 -16.83 7.19
CA GLU A 79 -2.93 -17.40 7.08
C GLU A 79 -3.92 -16.45 6.34
N ASN A 80 -3.46 -15.27 5.94
CA ASN A 80 -4.26 -14.26 5.23
C ASN A 80 -4.06 -14.32 3.70
N GLY A 81 -2.83 -14.53 3.27
CA GLY A 81 -2.40 -14.52 1.87
C GLY A 81 -1.89 -13.16 1.37
N HIS A 82 -2.05 -12.09 2.14
CA HIS A 82 -1.64 -10.77 1.70
C HIS A 82 -0.11 -10.67 1.68
N GLN A 83 0.60 -11.12 2.73
CA GLN A 83 2.07 -11.14 2.71
C GLN A 83 2.62 -12.09 1.64
N SER A 84 1.99 -13.26 1.44
CA SER A 84 2.37 -14.19 0.36
C SER A 84 2.32 -13.48 -0.99
N HIS A 85 1.30 -12.67 -1.22
CA HIS A 85 1.15 -11.89 -2.44
C HIS A 85 2.21 -10.79 -2.58
N CYS A 86 2.43 -10.01 -1.53
CA CYS A 86 3.43 -8.94 -1.52
C CYS A 86 4.86 -9.49 -1.70
N THR A 87 5.20 -10.58 -1.02
CA THR A 87 6.51 -11.24 -1.14
C THR A 87 6.73 -11.77 -2.55
N GLY A 88 5.71 -12.39 -3.16
CA GLY A 88 5.80 -12.86 -4.56
C GLY A 88 6.06 -11.73 -5.55
N ILE A 89 5.43 -10.56 -5.39
CA ILE A 89 5.70 -9.38 -6.24
C ILE A 89 7.18 -8.99 -6.15
N ILE A 90 7.79 -9.07 -4.96
CA ILE A 90 9.20 -8.71 -4.78
C ILE A 90 10.10 -9.81 -5.36
N CYS A 91 9.99 -11.06 -4.90
CA CYS A 91 11.04 -12.06 -5.04
C CYS A 91 10.58 -13.48 -5.43
N ALA A 92 9.38 -13.67 -6.02
CA ALA A 92 9.04 -14.96 -6.59
C ALA A 92 10.10 -15.36 -7.62
N LYS A 93 10.45 -16.65 -7.63
CA LYS A 93 11.58 -17.20 -8.38
C LYS A 93 11.37 -17.14 -9.89
N ASP A 94 12.45 -16.97 -10.64
CA ASP A 94 12.47 -17.19 -12.07
C ASP A 94 12.82 -18.68 -12.33
N ASN A 95 11.82 -19.53 -12.36
CA ASN A 95 11.93 -21.00 -12.31
C ASN A 95 11.05 -21.72 -13.35
N GLU A 96 10.59 -20.99 -14.37
CA GLU A 96 9.75 -21.48 -15.48
C GLU A 96 8.31 -21.87 -15.09
N THR A 97 7.94 -21.78 -13.81
CA THR A 97 6.59 -22.08 -13.32
C THR A 97 5.98 -20.88 -12.59
N GLY A 98 4.65 -20.87 -12.41
CA GLY A 98 3.96 -19.89 -11.60
C GLY A 98 4.11 -18.46 -12.07
N MET A 99 4.86 -17.66 -11.31
CA MET A 99 5.14 -16.26 -11.62
C MET A 99 6.58 -15.89 -11.30
N VAL A 100 6.99 -14.69 -11.69
CA VAL A 100 8.30 -14.12 -11.33
C VAL A 100 8.13 -12.77 -10.67
N GLY A 101 8.90 -12.49 -9.62
CA GLY A 101 8.92 -11.20 -8.93
C GLY A 101 9.76 -10.15 -9.66
N VAL A 102 9.73 -8.92 -9.18
CA VAL A 102 10.52 -7.80 -9.72
C VAL A 102 12.02 -8.06 -9.55
N ALA A 103 12.43 -8.54 -8.38
CA ALA A 103 13.82 -8.83 -7.99
C ALA A 103 13.96 -10.29 -7.54
N PRO A 104 13.89 -11.27 -8.47
CA PRO A 104 13.79 -12.70 -8.13
C PRO A 104 15.04 -13.29 -7.47
N GLY A 105 16.15 -12.57 -7.44
CA GLY A 105 17.39 -12.92 -6.75
C GLY A 105 17.52 -12.32 -5.33
N SER A 106 16.58 -11.48 -4.90
CA SER A 106 16.58 -10.91 -3.54
C SER A 106 15.99 -11.89 -2.53
N LYS A 107 16.22 -11.62 -1.24
CA LYS A 107 15.63 -12.36 -0.12
C LYS A 107 14.66 -11.48 0.63
N CYS A 108 13.54 -12.05 1.10
CA CYS A 108 12.53 -11.36 1.88
C CYS A 108 12.49 -11.90 3.31
N ILE A 109 12.78 -11.08 4.33
CA ILE A 109 12.56 -11.42 5.74
C ILE A 109 11.11 -11.11 6.08
N SER A 110 10.37 -12.12 6.52
CA SER A 110 8.95 -12.01 6.85
C SER A 110 8.75 -11.61 8.31
N VAL A 111 8.01 -10.53 8.56
CA VAL A 111 7.63 -10.11 9.91
C VAL A 111 6.12 -10.00 10.03
N LYS A 112 5.53 -10.83 10.90
CA LYS A 112 4.09 -10.81 11.15
C LYS A 112 3.74 -9.72 12.15
N ALA A 113 3.21 -8.61 11.65
CA ALA A 113 2.68 -7.49 12.45
C ALA A 113 1.16 -7.36 12.35
N LEU A 114 0.55 -8.09 11.42
CA LEU A 114 -0.88 -8.19 11.23
C LEU A 114 -1.34 -9.64 11.39
N SER A 115 -2.52 -9.81 11.99
CA SER A 115 -3.17 -11.10 12.19
C SER A 115 -3.69 -11.69 10.89
N LYS A 116 -4.20 -12.91 10.93
CA LYS A 116 -4.92 -13.55 9.82
C LYS A 116 -6.14 -12.76 9.33
N SER A 117 -6.69 -11.89 10.15
CA SER A 117 -7.78 -10.97 9.74
C SER A 117 -7.28 -9.69 9.08
N GLY A 118 -5.96 -9.50 8.93
CA GLY A 118 -5.36 -8.29 8.38
C GLY A 118 -5.36 -7.10 9.36
N SER A 119 -5.50 -7.35 10.66
CA SER A 119 -5.52 -6.31 11.70
C SER A 119 -4.31 -6.44 12.62
N GLY A 120 -3.79 -5.32 13.09
CA GLY A 120 -2.69 -5.27 14.04
C GLY A 120 -2.78 -4.07 14.98
N SER A 121 -1.86 -3.98 15.92
CA SER A 121 -1.78 -2.86 16.84
C SER A 121 -0.52 -2.03 16.56
N TYR A 122 -0.55 -0.76 16.92
CA TYR A 122 0.64 0.09 16.88
C TYR A 122 1.78 -0.46 17.74
N ARG A 123 1.46 -1.18 18.83
CA ARG A 123 2.46 -1.87 19.63
C ARG A 123 3.13 -3.01 18.86
N GLY A 124 2.37 -3.88 18.22
CA GLY A 124 2.92 -4.96 17.39
C GLY A 124 3.77 -4.43 16.24
N LEU A 125 3.34 -3.34 15.59
CA LEU A 125 4.14 -2.68 14.57
C LEU A 125 5.43 -2.07 15.16
N ALA A 126 5.38 -1.46 16.35
CA ALA A 126 6.57 -0.95 17.00
C ALA A 126 7.58 -2.08 17.30
N GLU A 127 7.11 -3.26 17.75
CA GLU A 127 7.95 -4.45 17.96
C GLU A 127 8.56 -4.97 16.63
N ALA A 128 7.81 -4.90 15.52
CA ALA A 128 8.30 -5.25 14.19
C ALA A 128 9.39 -4.27 13.70
N LEU A 129 9.18 -2.97 13.93
CA LEU A 129 10.17 -1.94 13.58
C LEU A 129 11.42 -2.01 14.46
N ASP A 130 11.30 -2.35 15.75
CA ASP A 130 12.46 -2.62 16.61
C ASP A 130 13.28 -3.81 16.09
N TYR A 131 12.62 -4.86 15.62
CA TYR A 131 13.28 -5.98 14.97
C TYR A 131 13.97 -5.57 13.66
N ALA A 132 13.35 -4.68 12.86
CA ALA A 132 13.98 -4.15 11.67
C ALA A 132 15.26 -3.33 11.97
N ILE A 133 15.25 -2.54 13.05
CA ILE A 133 16.41 -1.79 13.53
C ILE A 133 17.56 -2.73 13.95
N GLU A 134 17.22 -3.86 14.56
CA GLU A 134 18.18 -4.89 14.99
C GLU A 134 18.78 -5.63 13.78
N MET A 135 17.93 -6.10 12.87
CA MET A 135 18.31 -6.94 11.72
C MET A 135 18.98 -6.17 10.58
N LYS A 136 18.73 -4.86 10.49
CA LYS A 136 19.30 -3.96 9.48
C LYS A 136 19.15 -4.49 8.03
N PRO A 137 17.92 -4.73 7.55
CA PRO A 137 17.70 -5.11 6.17
C PRO A 137 18.16 -3.98 5.24
N ASP A 138 18.38 -4.28 3.95
CA ASP A 138 18.73 -3.25 2.97
C ASP A 138 17.56 -2.30 2.70
N LEU A 139 16.32 -2.77 2.82
CA LEU A 139 15.09 -1.96 2.75
C LEU A 139 13.90 -2.66 3.42
N ILE A 140 12.83 -1.90 3.64
CA ILE A 140 11.58 -2.38 4.26
C ILE A 140 10.41 -2.09 3.33
N SER A 141 9.49 -3.07 3.19
CA SER A 141 8.22 -2.95 2.49
C SER A 141 7.06 -3.09 3.47
N MET A 142 6.17 -2.10 3.53
CA MET A 142 5.01 -2.08 4.44
C MET A 142 3.73 -1.76 3.67
N SER A 143 2.94 -2.81 3.38
CA SER A 143 1.64 -2.69 2.72
C SER A 143 0.49 -2.60 3.73
N LEU A 144 0.67 -1.77 4.75
CA LEU A 144 -0.27 -1.58 5.86
C LEU A 144 -0.38 -0.10 6.25
N GLY A 145 -1.41 0.24 7.00
CA GLY A 145 -1.53 1.62 7.47
C GLY A 145 -2.70 1.86 8.44
N GLY A 146 -2.68 3.05 9.01
CA GLY A 146 -3.74 3.59 9.85
C GLY A 146 -3.98 5.07 9.57
N SER A 147 -5.12 5.59 10.02
CA SER A 147 -5.52 6.98 9.80
C SER A 147 -4.77 7.99 10.67
N SER A 148 -4.15 7.55 11.75
CA SER A 148 -3.53 8.43 12.75
C SER A 148 -2.04 8.16 12.91
N PRO A 149 -1.21 9.20 13.13
CA PRO A 149 0.19 9.03 13.47
C PRO A 149 0.33 8.42 14.87
N SER A 150 1.41 7.64 15.06
CA SER A 150 1.83 7.15 16.37
C SER A 150 3.26 7.60 16.64
N ALA A 151 3.48 8.28 17.76
CA ALA A 151 4.82 8.73 18.14
C ALA A 151 5.81 7.56 18.29
N ALA A 152 5.33 6.41 18.78
CA ALA A 152 6.14 5.20 18.90
C ALA A 152 6.55 4.63 17.53
N MET A 153 5.67 4.68 16.53
CA MET A 153 5.97 4.30 15.16
C MET A 153 6.93 5.32 14.52
N GLN A 154 6.61 6.62 14.63
CA GLN A 154 7.41 7.68 14.01
C GLN A 154 8.86 7.68 14.50
N SER A 155 9.10 7.52 15.82
CA SER A 155 10.46 7.50 16.37
C SER A 155 11.31 6.35 15.80
N ARG A 156 10.71 5.21 15.50
CA ARG A 156 11.39 4.05 14.91
C ARG A 156 11.65 4.24 13.42
N ILE A 157 10.68 4.79 12.71
CA ILE A 157 10.83 5.18 11.30
C ILE A 157 11.96 6.20 11.17
N GLN A 158 12.00 7.23 12.02
CA GLN A 158 13.11 8.18 12.06
C GLN A 158 14.46 7.49 12.29
N LYS A 159 14.54 6.53 13.22
CA LYS A 159 15.77 5.78 13.46
C LYS A 159 16.20 4.94 12.25
N LEU A 160 15.27 4.31 11.55
CA LEU A 160 15.57 3.59 10.30
C LEU A 160 16.06 4.56 9.22
N TYR A 161 15.43 5.72 9.11
CA TYR A 161 15.86 6.79 8.20
C TYR A 161 17.30 7.25 8.51
N ASP A 162 17.64 7.50 9.78
CA ASP A 162 18.99 7.88 10.22
C ASP A 162 20.03 6.77 9.96
N MET A 163 19.57 5.50 9.91
CA MET A 163 20.40 4.35 9.52
C MET A 163 20.51 4.16 8.01
N ASN A 164 19.86 5.01 7.20
CA ASN A 164 19.75 4.91 5.74
C ASN A 164 19.06 3.62 5.26
N ILE A 165 18.10 3.11 6.01
CA ILE A 165 17.25 1.98 5.62
C ILE A 165 15.93 2.54 5.07
N PRO A 166 15.70 2.51 3.75
CA PRO A 166 14.49 3.04 3.15
C PRO A 166 13.27 2.20 3.55
N VAL A 167 12.20 2.88 3.95
CA VAL A 167 10.90 2.29 4.29
C VAL A 167 9.90 2.67 3.21
N ILE A 168 9.46 1.69 2.44
CA ILE A 168 8.53 1.86 1.33
C ILE A 168 7.14 1.47 1.80
N CYS A 169 6.16 2.36 1.63
CA CYS A 169 4.84 2.22 2.23
C CYS A 169 3.72 2.42 1.21
N ALA A 170 2.67 1.61 1.33
CA ALA A 170 1.45 1.80 0.56
C ALA A 170 0.73 3.09 0.99
N ALA A 171 0.37 3.96 0.04
CA ALA A 171 -0.29 5.24 0.33
C ALA A 171 -1.66 5.08 0.99
N GLY A 172 -2.34 3.94 0.77
CA GLY A 172 -3.69 3.66 1.24
C GLY A 172 -4.71 3.57 0.10
N ASN A 173 -5.91 3.08 0.39
CA ASN A 173 -6.95 2.82 -0.61
C ASN A 173 -8.25 3.60 -0.32
N SER A 174 -8.11 4.83 0.17
CA SER A 174 -9.23 5.71 0.55
C SER A 174 -9.53 6.81 -0.48
N GLY A 175 -8.93 6.75 -1.67
CA GLY A 175 -9.12 7.76 -2.72
C GLY A 175 -8.73 9.16 -2.21
N ASP A 176 -9.68 10.10 -2.19
CA ASP A 176 -9.45 11.46 -1.71
C ASP A 176 -9.36 11.57 -0.16
N GLY A 177 -9.43 10.45 0.56
CA GLY A 177 -9.34 10.39 2.04
C GLY A 177 -7.93 10.64 2.61
N GLY A 178 -6.94 10.90 1.75
CA GLY A 178 -5.57 11.20 2.14
C GLY A 178 -4.67 9.97 2.31
N VAL A 179 -3.38 10.23 2.51
CA VAL A 179 -2.35 9.20 2.69
C VAL A 179 -2.33 8.68 4.11
N ASN A 180 -2.28 7.37 4.27
CA ASN A 180 -2.25 6.70 5.58
C ASN A 180 -0.85 6.76 6.21
N TYR A 181 -0.76 6.64 7.54
CA TYR A 181 0.51 6.40 8.24
C TYR A 181 0.83 4.90 8.25
N PRO A 182 2.12 4.54 8.02
CA PRO A 182 3.32 5.37 8.03
C PRO A 182 3.65 6.08 6.71
N ALA A 183 2.98 5.81 5.60
CA ALA A 183 3.28 6.43 4.30
C ALA A 183 3.24 7.98 4.33
N ALA A 184 2.48 8.58 5.26
CA ALA A 184 2.38 10.02 5.42
C ALA A 184 3.57 10.68 6.15
N PHE A 185 4.54 9.92 6.66
CA PHE A 185 5.77 10.47 7.23
C PHE A 185 6.78 10.86 6.14
N ASP A 186 7.55 11.92 6.35
CA ASP A 186 8.59 12.40 5.42
C ASP A 186 9.77 11.41 5.29
N GLU A 187 9.96 10.58 6.28
CA GLU A 187 11.00 9.57 6.36
C GLU A 187 10.70 8.31 5.55
N THR A 188 9.46 8.15 5.06
CA THR A 188 9.03 7.00 4.25
C THR A 188 8.84 7.36 2.79
N ILE A 189 8.81 6.35 1.92
CA ILE A 189 8.51 6.48 0.50
C ILE A 189 7.08 6.00 0.27
N ALA A 190 6.15 6.92 0.02
CA ALA A 190 4.74 6.62 -0.20
C ALA A 190 4.44 6.26 -1.65
N VAL A 191 3.77 5.11 -1.88
CA VAL A 191 3.50 4.57 -3.20
C VAL A 191 2.00 4.53 -3.50
N ALA A 192 1.58 5.22 -4.56
CA ALA A 192 0.25 5.17 -5.15
C ALA A 192 0.11 4.03 -6.17
N ALA A 193 -1.14 3.69 -6.53
CA ALA A 193 -1.44 2.61 -7.46
C ALA A 193 -2.01 3.13 -8.78
N TYR A 194 -1.57 2.54 -9.91
CA TYR A 194 -2.17 2.76 -11.22
C TYR A 194 -2.53 1.44 -11.93
N ASP A 195 -3.39 1.52 -12.95
CA ASP A 195 -3.88 0.39 -13.75
C ASP A 195 -3.06 0.19 -15.04
N LYS A 196 -3.27 -0.95 -15.71
CA LYS A 196 -2.59 -1.30 -16.97
C LYS A 196 -2.87 -0.35 -18.14
N TYR A 197 -3.87 0.53 -18.02
CA TYR A 197 -4.21 1.54 -19.02
C TYR A 197 -3.52 2.87 -18.75
N GLY A 198 -2.76 2.99 -17.66
CA GLY A 198 -2.05 4.21 -17.29
C GLY A 198 -2.94 5.22 -16.56
N ASN A 199 -3.98 4.79 -15.85
CA ASN A 199 -4.80 5.64 -15.01
C ASN A 199 -4.49 5.37 -13.53
N VAL A 200 -4.40 6.42 -12.71
CA VAL A 200 -4.39 6.26 -11.24
C VAL A 200 -5.63 5.50 -10.82
N ALA A 201 -5.47 4.49 -9.98
CA ALA A 201 -6.60 3.71 -9.47
C ALA A 201 -7.51 4.61 -8.62
N ASN A 202 -8.83 4.50 -8.84
CA ASN A 202 -9.80 5.35 -8.12
C ASN A 202 -9.72 5.21 -6.60
N PHE A 203 -9.31 4.03 -6.10
CA PHE A 203 -9.12 3.78 -4.68
C PHE A 203 -7.81 4.36 -4.14
N SER A 204 -6.80 4.58 -4.99
CA SER A 204 -5.48 5.01 -4.52
C SER A 204 -5.57 6.32 -3.74
N SER A 205 -5.09 6.31 -2.49
CA SER A 205 -5.02 7.52 -1.67
C SER A 205 -4.15 8.57 -2.33
N LYS A 206 -4.61 9.83 -2.26
CA LYS A 206 -3.97 11.00 -2.86
C LYS A 206 -3.49 11.96 -1.76
N GLY A 207 -2.44 12.70 -2.04
CA GLY A 207 -1.93 13.75 -1.14
C GLY A 207 -0.48 14.11 -1.41
N GLU A 208 -0.02 15.16 -0.75
CA GLU A 208 1.34 15.69 -0.89
C GLU A 208 2.44 14.69 -0.51
N LYS A 209 2.10 13.62 0.20
CA LYS A 209 3.07 12.62 0.62
C LYS A 209 3.30 11.51 -0.42
N VAL A 210 2.45 11.38 -1.42
CA VAL A 210 2.69 10.45 -2.53
C VAL A 210 3.99 10.82 -3.24
N GLU A 211 4.93 9.88 -3.34
CA GLU A 211 6.20 10.11 -4.04
C GLU A 211 6.22 9.46 -5.43
N TRP A 212 5.80 8.21 -5.56
CA TRP A 212 5.73 7.51 -6.85
C TRP A 212 4.44 6.71 -6.98
N ALA A 213 4.09 6.42 -8.23
CA ALA A 213 3.02 5.48 -8.54
C ALA A 213 3.59 4.24 -9.23
N ALA A 214 3.01 3.07 -8.91
CA ALA A 214 3.41 1.79 -9.48
C ALA A 214 2.19 0.93 -9.86
N PRO A 215 2.39 -0.17 -10.64
CA PRO A 215 1.35 -1.14 -10.94
C PRO A 215 0.66 -1.64 -9.67
N GLY A 216 -0.66 -1.44 -9.55
CA GLY A 216 -1.41 -1.79 -8.35
C GLY A 216 -2.83 -2.31 -8.61
N VAL A 217 -3.22 -2.54 -9.87
CA VAL A 217 -4.56 -3.01 -10.22
C VAL A 217 -4.49 -4.36 -10.93
N SER A 218 -5.17 -5.37 -10.39
CA SER A 218 -5.19 -6.74 -10.92
C SER A 218 -3.77 -7.31 -11.09
N ILE A 219 -2.95 -7.16 -10.06
CA ILE A 219 -1.58 -7.67 -10.02
C ILE A 219 -1.61 -9.14 -9.64
N TYR A 220 -1.04 -9.98 -10.50
CA TYR A 220 -0.95 -11.43 -10.31
C TYR A 220 0.28 -11.78 -9.46
N SER A 221 0.07 -12.55 -8.38
CA SER A 221 1.16 -13.01 -7.53
C SER A 221 0.79 -14.30 -6.77
N THR A 222 1.77 -14.86 -6.07
CA THR A 222 1.62 -16.00 -5.17
C THR A 222 0.55 -15.74 -4.10
N TYR A 223 -0.13 -16.81 -3.66
CA TYR A 223 -1.19 -16.72 -2.66
C TYR A 223 -1.19 -17.98 -1.79
N LEU A 224 -2.17 -18.12 -0.90
CA LEU A 224 -2.32 -19.28 -0.03
C LEU A 224 -2.48 -20.60 -0.81
N ASN A 225 -2.12 -21.71 -0.15
CA ASN A 225 -2.30 -23.07 -0.65
C ASN A 225 -1.62 -23.32 -2.01
N ASP A 226 -0.37 -22.89 -2.13
CA ASP A 226 0.42 -22.98 -3.37
C ASP A 226 -0.27 -22.36 -4.59
N GLY A 227 -1.27 -21.52 -4.35
CA GLY A 227 -2.06 -20.86 -5.38
C GLY A 227 -1.56 -19.48 -5.72
N TYR A 228 -2.25 -18.85 -6.66
CA TYR A 228 -2.00 -17.49 -7.12
C TYR A 228 -3.28 -16.69 -7.11
N ALA A 229 -3.15 -15.38 -6.92
CA ALA A 229 -4.30 -14.48 -6.97
C ALA A 229 -3.96 -13.19 -7.71
N SER A 230 -4.96 -12.56 -8.32
CA SER A 230 -4.87 -11.19 -8.81
C SER A 230 -5.51 -10.25 -7.80
N LEU A 231 -4.71 -9.40 -7.16
CA LEU A 231 -5.18 -8.41 -6.18
C LEU A 231 -5.07 -6.99 -6.71
N SER A 232 -5.85 -6.09 -6.12
CA SER A 232 -5.79 -4.65 -6.42
C SER A 232 -5.70 -3.84 -5.13
N GLY A 233 -4.74 -2.91 -5.07
CA GLY A 233 -4.47 -2.04 -3.93
C GLY A 233 -3.13 -1.33 -4.07
N THR A 234 -2.92 -0.26 -3.32
CA THR A 234 -1.58 0.33 -3.13
C THR A 234 -0.64 -0.66 -2.44
N SER A 235 -1.20 -1.67 -1.76
CA SER A 235 -0.50 -2.83 -1.22
C SER A 235 0.26 -3.66 -2.26
N MET A 236 -0.12 -3.62 -3.55
CA MET A 236 0.57 -4.29 -4.65
C MET A 236 1.60 -3.37 -5.31
N ALA A 237 1.33 -2.08 -5.33
CA ALA A 237 2.24 -1.05 -5.83
C ALA A 237 3.48 -0.87 -4.92
N CYS A 238 3.30 -0.94 -3.61
CA CYS A 238 4.37 -0.82 -2.62
C CYS A 238 5.48 -1.89 -2.81
N PRO A 239 5.19 -3.19 -2.80
CA PRO A 239 6.21 -4.22 -3.02
C PRO A 239 6.80 -4.18 -4.44
N PHE A 240 6.09 -3.66 -5.44
CA PHE A 240 6.66 -3.43 -6.76
C PHE A 240 7.81 -2.42 -6.70
N ILE A 241 7.62 -1.25 -6.05
CA ILE A 241 8.70 -0.28 -5.82
C ILE A 241 9.80 -0.87 -4.93
N ALA A 242 9.47 -1.66 -3.91
CA ALA A 242 10.46 -2.33 -3.08
C ALA A 242 11.37 -3.25 -3.92
N GLY A 243 10.80 -4.01 -4.84
CA GLY A 243 11.56 -4.82 -5.80
C GLY A 243 12.45 -3.98 -6.74
N VAL A 244 11.94 -2.84 -7.23
CA VAL A 244 12.71 -1.89 -8.07
C VAL A 244 13.90 -1.32 -7.29
N VAL A 245 13.68 -0.91 -6.04
CA VAL A 245 14.77 -0.43 -5.16
C VAL A 245 15.76 -1.55 -4.87
N ALA A 246 15.31 -2.80 -4.67
CA ALA A 246 16.21 -3.94 -4.51
C ALA A 246 17.10 -4.18 -5.74
N LEU A 247 16.56 -4.09 -6.95
CA LEU A 247 17.35 -4.15 -8.19
C LEU A 247 18.40 -3.02 -8.24
N MET A 248 18.00 -1.81 -7.92
CA MET A 248 18.89 -0.64 -7.92
C MET A 248 20.02 -0.80 -6.91
N LEU A 249 19.72 -1.16 -5.67
CA LEU A 249 20.73 -1.38 -4.62
C LEU A 249 21.69 -2.50 -4.99
N ALA A 250 21.20 -3.61 -5.57
CA ALA A 250 22.07 -4.71 -6.03
C ALA A 250 23.00 -4.27 -7.14
N LYS A 251 22.55 -3.47 -8.10
CA LYS A 251 23.39 -2.88 -9.14
C LYS A 251 24.52 -2.05 -8.53
N HIS A 252 24.19 -1.12 -7.62
CA HIS A 252 25.17 -0.23 -6.99
C HIS A 252 26.14 -1.00 -6.07
N LYS A 253 25.69 -2.07 -5.41
CA LYS A 253 26.55 -2.97 -4.63
C LYS A 253 27.57 -3.69 -5.52
N LYS A 254 27.14 -4.24 -6.66
CA LYS A 254 28.04 -4.82 -7.67
C LYS A 254 29.04 -3.78 -8.22
N GLN A 255 28.61 -2.55 -8.44
CA GLN A 255 29.48 -1.46 -8.86
C GLN A 255 30.51 -1.14 -7.79
N GLU A 256 30.14 -1.09 -6.51
CA GLU A 256 31.07 -0.87 -5.40
C GLU A 256 32.14 -1.97 -5.31
N GLU A 257 31.75 -3.24 -5.45
CA GLU A 257 32.67 -4.38 -5.47
C GLU A 257 33.70 -4.29 -6.61
N SER A 258 33.33 -3.75 -7.76
CA SER A 258 34.20 -3.65 -8.94
C SER A 258 35.00 -2.36 -9.04
N THR A 259 34.48 -1.22 -8.53
CA THR A 259 35.07 0.11 -8.73
C THR A 259 35.42 0.83 -7.42
N GLY A 260 34.96 0.32 -6.28
CA GLY A 260 35.02 0.99 -4.98
C GLY A 260 34.04 2.18 -4.82
N MET A 261 33.21 2.45 -5.82
CA MET A 261 32.25 3.56 -5.81
C MET A 261 30.82 3.07 -5.66
N ASN A 262 30.07 3.69 -4.74
CA ASN A 262 28.65 3.48 -4.57
C ASN A 262 27.99 4.83 -4.24
N ASP A 263 27.17 5.31 -5.13
CA ASP A 263 26.41 6.58 -5.04
C ASP A 263 24.94 6.36 -4.62
N CYS A 264 24.64 5.20 -4.02
CA CYS A 264 23.30 4.80 -3.59
C CYS A 264 23.31 4.28 -2.13
N LYS A 265 24.01 4.98 -1.21
CA LYS A 265 24.16 4.58 0.20
C LYS A 265 23.21 5.28 1.16
N THR A 266 22.65 6.38 0.76
CA THR A 266 21.73 7.16 1.61
C THR A 266 20.34 7.23 1.00
N ILE A 267 19.32 7.43 1.85
CA ILE A 267 17.94 7.59 1.37
C ILE A 267 17.81 8.77 0.40
N ALA A 268 18.57 9.85 0.63
CA ALA A 268 18.62 11.00 -0.28
C ALA A 268 19.12 10.59 -1.68
N GLN A 269 20.22 9.83 -1.74
CA GLN A 269 20.77 9.31 -3.01
C GLN A 269 19.81 8.34 -3.68
N ILE A 270 19.16 7.45 -2.90
CA ILE A 270 18.11 6.56 -3.41
C ILE A 270 16.99 7.36 -4.09
N ARG A 271 16.44 8.38 -3.39
CA ARG A 271 15.40 9.25 -3.96
C ARG A 271 15.88 10.02 -5.19
N GLU A 272 17.13 10.51 -5.20
CA GLU A 272 17.72 11.19 -6.35
C GLU A 272 17.80 10.27 -7.57
N HIS A 273 18.27 9.03 -7.42
CA HIS A 273 18.32 8.05 -8.50
C HIS A 273 16.91 7.72 -9.01
N LEU A 274 15.94 7.47 -8.13
CA LEU A 274 14.57 7.21 -8.52
C LEU A 274 13.99 8.39 -9.29
N LEU A 275 14.18 9.61 -8.80
CA LEU A 275 13.68 10.83 -9.43
C LEU A 275 14.30 11.06 -10.80
N LYS A 276 15.62 10.88 -10.93
CA LYS A 276 16.35 11.02 -12.19
C LYS A 276 15.78 10.18 -13.32
N TYR A 277 15.28 8.99 -12.99
CA TYR A 277 14.73 8.04 -13.97
C TYR A 277 13.21 7.89 -13.85
N THR A 278 12.52 8.95 -13.46
CA THR A 278 11.07 9.00 -13.36
C THR A 278 10.46 9.67 -14.59
N ASN A 279 9.47 9.03 -15.19
CA ASN A 279 8.60 9.62 -16.20
C ASN A 279 7.47 10.36 -15.50
N ASP A 280 7.44 11.68 -15.62
CA ASP A 280 6.37 12.53 -15.09
C ASP A 280 5.00 12.10 -15.64
N LYS A 281 4.00 12.06 -14.77
CA LYS A 281 2.63 11.67 -15.10
C LYS A 281 1.64 12.59 -14.38
N GLY A 282 0.51 12.84 -15.04
CA GLY A 282 -0.53 13.71 -14.49
C GLY A 282 -0.25 15.18 -14.78
N ALA A 283 -0.34 16.04 -13.77
CA ALA A 283 0.04 17.44 -13.88
C ALA A 283 1.57 17.56 -13.97
N VAL A 284 2.06 18.55 -14.70
CA VAL A 284 3.51 18.76 -14.84
C VAL A 284 4.18 18.95 -13.50
N GLY A 285 5.22 18.17 -13.24
CA GLY A 285 5.91 18.11 -11.96
C GLY A 285 5.19 17.20 -10.95
N ARG A 286 5.54 17.35 -9.68
CA ARG A 286 4.94 16.50 -8.64
C ARG A 286 3.49 16.85 -8.38
N ASP A 287 2.60 15.86 -8.41
CA ASP A 287 1.18 16.02 -8.07
C ASP A 287 0.70 15.04 -6.99
N ASN A 288 -0.51 15.28 -6.47
CA ASN A 288 -1.05 14.50 -5.34
C ASN A 288 -1.49 13.08 -5.69
N SER A 289 -1.56 12.71 -6.97
CA SER A 289 -2.06 11.42 -7.45
C SER A 289 -0.96 10.49 -7.93
N TRP A 290 0.01 11.05 -8.67
CA TRP A 290 1.14 10.33 -9.24
C TRP A 290 2.45 10.53 -8.45
N GLY A 291 2.49 11.52 -7.54
CA GLY A 291 3.72 11.98 -6.94
C GLY A 291 4.64 12.59 -8.00
N TYR A 292 5.86 12.10 -8.11
CA TYR A 292 6.80 12.45 -9.19
C TYR A 292 6.50 11.71 -10.50
N GLY A 293 5.66 10.67 -10.48
CA GLY A 293 5.31 9.89 -11.65
C GLY A 293 5.64 8.40 -11.53
N VAL A 294 6.06 7.78 -12.65
CA VAL A 294 6.35 6.34 -12.78
C VAL A 294 7.82 6.13 -13.12
N ILE A 295 8.50 5.28 -12.38
CA ILE A 295 9.92 4.97 -12.56
C ILE A 295 10.13 4.21 -13.86
N ASP A 296 11.07 4.68 -14.69
CA ASP A 296 11.59 3.95 -15.84
C ASP A 296 12.64 2.93 -15.38
N VAL A 297 12.19 1.74 -15.09
CA VAL A 297 13.03 0.69 -14.48
C VAL A 297 14.15 0.26 -15.44
N GLU A 298 13.88 0.21 -16.74
CA GLU A 298 14.88 -0.16 -17.74
C GLU A 298 16.06 0.84 -17.74
N LYS A 299 15.76 2.16 -17.72
CA LYS A 299 16.80 3.19 -17.67
C LYS A 299 17.48 3.26 -16.30
N LEU A 300 16.73 3.16 -15.20
CA LEU A 300 17.28 3.15 -13.85
C LEU A 300 18.36 2.06 -13.69
N ILE A 301 18.08 0.87 -14.15
CA ILE A 301 18.98 -0.27 -14.00
C ILE A 301 20.01 -0.33 -15.14
N GLY A 302 19.61 -0.05 -16.39
CA GLY A 302 20.48 -0.08 -17.56
C GLY A 302 21.47 1.08 -17.66
N GLY A 303 21.23 2.19 -16.94
CA GLY A 303 22.10 3.37 -16.96
C GLY A 303 22.12 4.13 -18.28
N GLY A 304 21.08 3.96 -19.12
CA GLY A 304 20.90 4.76 -20.34
C GLY A 304 20.60 6.22 -20.00
N ASP A 305 21.20 7.16 -20.75
CA ASP A 305 20.84 8.57 -20.65
C ASP A 305 19.36 8.76 -20.94
N ILE A 306 18.68 9.54 -20.11
CA ILE A 306 17.31 9.97 -20.41
C ILE A 306 17.43 10.98 -21.56
N GLU A 307 17.15 10.56 -22.79
CA GLU A 307 16.64 11.51 -23.77
C GLU A 307 15.31 12.01 -23.21
N GLN A 308 15.28 13.24 -22.73
CA GLN A 308 14.00 13.88 -22.41
C GLN A 308 13.11 13.75 -23.64
N PRO A 309 11.89 13.22 -23.52
CA PRO A 309 10.98 13.22 -24.65
C PRO A 309 10.85 14.67 -25.11
N THR A 310 11.31 14.92 -26.33
CA THR A 310 11.04 16.19 -27.02
C THR A 310 9.52 16.38 -26.92
N PRO A 311 9.01 17.48 -26.37
CA PRO A 311 7.57 17.67 -26.26
C PRO A 311 6.97 17.42 -27.62
N THR A 312 6.13 16.41 -27.75
CA THR A 312 5.38 16.14 -28.98
C THR A 312 4.65 17.42 -29.32
N PRO A 313 4.89 18.03 -30.50
CA PRO A 313 4.23 19.28 -30.86
C PRO A 313 2.74 19.04 -30.70
N THR A 314 2.11 19.85 -29.87
CA THR A 314 0.65 19.85 -29.68
C THR A 314 0.05 19.96 -31.09
N PRO A 315 -0.82 19.02 -31.52
CA PRO A 315 -1.41 19.11 -32.84
C PRO A 315 -2.09 20.48 -32.96
N THR A 316 -1.65 21.25 -33.93
CA THR A 316 -2.27 22.53 -34.25
C THR A 316 -3.77 22.27 -34.44
N PRO A 317 -4.65 22.96 -33.73
CA PRO A 317 -6.09 22.74 -33.89
C PRO A 317 -6.44 22.89 -35.36
N THR A 318 -6.98 21.83 -35.95
CA THR A 318 -7.53 21.87 -37.31
C THR A 318 -8.59 22.97 -37.34
N PRO A 319 -8.53 23.93 -38.26
CA PRO A 319 -9.52 25.00 -38.31
C PRO A 319 -10.93 24.38 -38.40
N THR A 320 -11.75 24.71 -37.43
CA THR A 320 -13.18 24.34 -37.44
C THR A 320 -13.80 24.82 -38.74
N PRO A 321 -14.47 23.95 -39.49
CA PRO A 321 -15.14 24.38 -40.71
C PRO A 321 -16.16 25.48 -40.38
N THR A 322 -16.07 26.59 -41.05
CA THR A 322 -17.02 27.72 -40.95
C THR A 322 -18.43 27.17 -41.18
N PRO A 323 -19.38 27.40 -40.27
CA PRO A 323 -20.73 26.91 -40.47
C PRO A 323 -21.35 27.53 -41.74
N THR A 324 -21.83 26.65 -42.63
CA THR A 324 -22.61 27.05 -43.79
C THR A 324 -23.87 27.78 -43.31
N PRO A 325 -24.27 28.92 -43.87
CA PRO A 325 -25.44 29.62 -43.42
C PRO A 325 -26.70 28.76 -43.60
N THR A 326 -27.39 28.53 -42.52
CA THR A 326 -28.68 27.84 -42.51
C THR A 326 -29.71 28.68 -43.25
N PRO A 327 -30.49 28.11 -44.20
CA PRO A 327 -31.56 28.84 -44.86
C PRO A 327 -32.62 29.29 -43.85
N THR A 328 -33.02 30.53 -43.93
CA THR A 328 -34.05 31.16 -43.10
C THR A 328 -35.38 30.36 -43.21
N PRO A 329 -36.01 29.97 -42.07
CA PRO A 329 -37.29 29.33 -42.11
C PRO A 329 -38.38 30.28 -42.59
N ILE A 330 -39.21 29.82 -43.52
CA ILE A 330 -40.44 30.50 -43.96
C ILE A 330 -41.41 30.44 -42.78
N GLU A 331 -41.88 31.61 -42.30
CA GLU A 331 -42.89 31.72 -41.26
C GLU A 331 -44.19 31.00 -41.67
N LYS A 332 -44.64 30.04 -40.88
CA LYS A 332 -46.00 29.52 -40.90
C LYS A 332 -46.87 30.38 -40.01
N PRO A 333 -48.13 30.66 -40.38
CA PRO A 333 -49.04 31.49 -39.59
C PRO A 333 -49.38 30.82 -38.25
N THR A 334 -49.36 31.61 -37.20
CA THR A 334 -49.67 31.29 -35.82
C THR A 334 -51.12 30.79 -35.64
N PRO A 335 -51.42 29.68 -35.04
CA PRO A 335 -52.76 29.35 -34.57
C PRO A 335 -53.12 30.12 -33.34
N GLN A 336 -54.37 30.58 -33.27
CA GLN A 336 -54.99 31.26 -32.11
C GLN A 336 -55.10 30.30 -30.91
N PRO A 337 -55.04 30.81 -29.68
CA PRO A 337 -55.15 30.00 -28.46
C PRO A 337 -56.60 29.52 -28.28
N PRO A 338 -56.78 28.30 -27.73
CA PRO A 338 -58.09 27.82 -27.31
C PRO A 338 -58.53 28.51 -26.02
N GLU A 339 -59.85 28.77 -25.91
CA GLU A 339 -60.52 29.29 -24.74
C GLU A 339 -60.37 28.38 -23.52
N GLU A 340 -60.08 28.97 -22.37
CA GLU A 340 -60.06 28.31 -21.04
C GLU A 340 -61.49 27.92 -20.62
N LYS A 341 -61.63 26.62 -20.26
CA LYS A 341 -62.80 26.13 -19.48
C LYS A 341 -62.47 26.15 -17.99
N PRO A 342 -63.44 26.41 -17.15
CA PRO A 342 -63.24 26.52 -15.69
C PRO A 342 -62.84 25.18 -15.06
N VAL A 343 -61.90 25.23 -14.13
CA VAL A 343 -61.45 24.08 -13.33
C VAL A 343 -62.45 23.89 -12.18
N GLU A 344 -63.03 22.71 -12.07
CA GLU A 344 -63.81 22.27 -10.90
C GLU A 344 -62.84 21.84 -9.80
N ASP A 345 -63.17 22.28 -8.56
CA ASP A 345 -62.42 21.97 -7.31
C ASP A 345 -62.54 20.43 -6.99
N GLU A 346 -61.41 19.75 -6.86
CA GLU A 346 -61.34 18.43 -6.23
C GLU A 346 -60.96 18.52 -4.74
N PRO A 347 -61.52 17.69 -3.87
CA PRO A 347 -61.37 17.81 -2.42
C PRO A 347 -60.05 17.29 -1.86
N VAL A 348 -59.51 18.04 -0.92
CA VAL A 348 -58.29 17.75 -0.13
C VAL A 348 -58.42 16.41 0.61
N ARG A 349 -57.54 15.45 0.29
CA ARG A 349 -57.39 14.20 1.02
C ARG A 349 -56.41 14.38 2.18
N ASN A 350 -56.92 14.25 3.41
CA ASN A 350 -56.11 14.20 4.64
C ASN A 350 -55.33 12.89 4.74
N GLU A 351 -54.01 12.96 4.78
CA GLU A 351 -53.14 11.81 5.16
C GLU A 351 -52.99 11.74 6.70
N PRO A 352 -53.00 10.51 7.28
CA PRO A 352 -52.86 10.34 8.72
C PRO A 352 -51.38 10.43 9.16
N LYS A 353 -51.14 11.20 10.22
CA LYS A 353 -49.84 11.35 10.91
C LYS A 353 -49.37 10.01 11.44
N LYS A 354 -48.18 9.55 10.97
CA LYS A 354 -47.42 8.45 11.60
C LYS A 354 -46.81 8.92 12.92
N LYS A 355 -47.30 8.35 14.01
CA LYS A 355 -46.70 8.51 15.36
C LYS A 355 -45.62 7.46 15.61
N ASN A 356 -44.45 7.96 16.00
CA ASN A 356 -43.50 7.41 16.95
C ASN A 356 -43.30 5.86 17.09
N THR A 357 -42.32 5.31 16.34
CA THR A 357 -41.72 3.98 16.64
C THR A 357 -40.23 4.10 17.06
N LEU A 358 -39.70 5.32 17.28
CA LEU A 358 -38.27 5.53 17.52
C LEU A 358 -37.86 5.43 19.01
N PHE A 359 -38.80 5.39 19.96
CA PHE A 359 -38.49 5.39 21.39
C PHE A 359 -38.30 3.99 22.02
N ILE A 360 -38.65 2.89 21.34
CA ILE A 360 -38.55 1.54 21.92
C ILE A 360 -37.18 0.93 21.68
N VAL A 361 -36.44 1.29 20.59
CA VAL A 361 -35.15 0.70 20.28
C VAL A 361 -34.00 1.25 21.14
N ILE A 362 -34.12 2.49 21.64
CA ILE A 362 -33.10 3.12 22.50
C ILE A 362 -33.12 2.56 23.94
N GLY A 363 -34.29 2.14 24.43
CA GLY A 363 -34.43 1.60 25.79
C GLY A 363 -33.77 0.23 25.98
N VAL A 364 -33.76 -0.62 24.96
CA VAL A 364 -33.17 -1.97 25.04
C VAL A 364 -31.63 -1.95 24.98
N ALA A 365 -31.06 -0.99 24.25
CA ALA A 365 -29.59 -0.85 24.15
C ALA A 365 -28.95 -0.37 25.47
N ILE A 366 -29.65 0.50 26.24
CA ILE A 366 -29.14 1.02 27.51
C ILE A 366 -29.12 -0.06 28.59
N VAL A 367 -30.14 -0.93 28.63
CA VAL A 367 -30.20 -2.03 29.61
C VAL A 367 -29.11 -3.09 29.37
N ALA A 368 -28.82 -3.42 28.09
CA ALA A 368 -27.75 -4.35 27.76
C ALA A 368 -26.35 -3.83 28.14
N THR A 369 -26.12 -2.50 28.01
CA THR A 369 -24.85 -1.88 28.38
C THR A 369 -24.62 -1.84 29.88
N LEU A 370 -25.67 -1.63 30.66
CA LEU A 370 -25.59 -1.62 32.15
C LEU A 370 -25.38 -3.03 32.74
N ILE A 371 -25.92 -4.07 32.13
CA ILE A 371 -25.69 -5.46 32.55
C ILE A 371 -24.22 -5.88 32.21
N GLY A 372 -23.67 -5.47 31.05
CA GLY A 372 -22.28 -5.72 30.69
C GLY A 372 -21.27 -5.08 31.66
N ILE A 373 -21.54 -3.87 32.13
CA ILE A 373 -20.70 -3.15 33.10
C ILE A 373 -20.76 -3.81 34.48
N ALA A 374 -21.92 -4.33 34.91
CA ALA A 374 -22.07 -5.01 36.20
C ALA A 374 -21.32 -6.36 36.26
N VAL A 375 -21.17 -7.07 35.13
CA VAL A 375 -20.42 -8.34 35.05
C VAL A 375 -18.91 -8.10 35.09
N VAL A 376 -18.43 -6.99 34.50
CA VAL A 376 -17.00 -6.63 34.49
C VAL A 376 -16.50 -6.15 35.85
N LEU A 377 -17.37 -5.53 36.67
CA LEU A 377 -17.00 -5.01 37.98
C LEU A 377 -16.96 -6.10 39.10
N ASN A 378 -17.49 -7.29 38.84
CA ASN A 378 -17.51 -8.39 39.84
C ASN A 378 -16.41 -9.43 39.67
N ASN A 379 -15.64 -9.41 38.59
CA ASN A 379 -14.45 -10.23 38.40
C ASN A 379 -13.21 -9.43 38.80
N LYS A 380 -12.65 -9.74 39.97
CA LYS A 380 -11.32 -9.28 40.37
C LYS A 380 -10.30 -9.87 39.38
N VAL A 381 -9.88 -9.07 38.42
CA VAL A 381 -8.71 -9.34 37.59
C VAL A 381 -7.50 -8.83 38.36
N ASP A 382 -6.59 -9.73 38.74
CA ASP A 382 -5.28 -9.38 39.31
C ASP A 382 -4.52 -8.59 38.24
N ILE A 383 -4.33 -7.30 38.49
CA ILE A 383 -3.53 -6.40 37.63
C ILE A 383 -2.06 -6.70 38.01
N PRO A 384 -1.22 -7.14 37.07
CA PRO A 384 0.21 -7.28 37.33
C PRO A 384 0.81 -5.91 37.69
N THR A 385 1.55 -5.84 38.79
CA THR A 385 2.27 -4.63 39.20
C THR A 385 3.27 -4.21 38.14
N PRO A 386 3.42 -2.89 37.87
CA PRO A 386 4.40 -2.38 36.90
C PRO A 386 5.83 -2.71 37.32
N PRO A 387 6.80 -2.76 36.38
CA PRO A 387 8.19 -3.09 36.68
C PRO A 387 8.78 -2.12 37.71
N TYR A 388 9.57 -2.65 38.65
CA TYR A 388 10.28 -1.88 39.67
C TYR A 388 11.37 -1.04 39.00
N TYR A 389 11.31 0.28 39.22
CA TYR A 389 12.38 1.21 38.88
C TYR A 389 13.23 1.47 40.14
N ASP A 390 14.53 1.70 39.96
CA ASP A 390 15.42 2.16 41.02
C ASP A 390 15.21 3.67 41.31
N GLU A 391 15.94 4.20 42.27
CA GLU A 391 15.84 5.60 42.68
C GLU A 391 16.29 6.61 41.61
N ASN A 392 16.88 6.13 40.51
CA ASN A 392 17.29 6.93 39.34
C ASN A 392 16.34 6.79 38.15
N GLY A 393 15.26 5.97 38.29
CA GLY A 393 14.27 5.75 37.24
C GLY A 393 14.67 4.68 36.21
N GLU A 394 15.69 3.86 36.49
CA GLU A 394 16.11 2.76 35.64
C GLU A 394 15.48 1.42 36.08
N ILE A 395 15.25 0.51 35.10
CA ILE A 395 14.62 -0.78 35.38
C ILE A 395 15.62 -1.69 36.12
N ASN A 396 15.25 -2.12 37.34
CA ASN A 396 16.04 -3.06 38.12
C ASN A 396 15.84 -4.51 37.60
N TRP A 397 16.80 -4.99 36.81
CA TRP A 397 16.78 -6.31 36.16
C TRP A 397 16.97 -7.47 37.10
N ASP A 398 17.60 -7.28 38.27
CA ASP A 398 17.90 -8.36 39.22
C ASP A 398 16.66 -8.91 39.95
N LYS A 399 15.57 -8.16 40.00
CA LYS A 399 14.29 -8.59 40.58
C LYS A 399 13.38 -9.34 39.62
N LYS A 400 13.64 -9.33 38.31
CA LYS A 400 12.82 -10.00 37.29
C LYS A 400 13.00 -11.54 37.30
N PHE A 401 14.15 -12.02 37.76
CA PHE A 401 14.47 -13.47 37.72
C PHE A 401 14.12 -14.25 39.02
N GLN A 402 13.47 -13.63 40.01
CA GLN A 402 13.07 -14.33 41.25
C GLN A 402 11.68 -14.95 41.24
N TYR A 403 10.89 -14.75 40.16
CA TYR A 403 9.51 -15.25 40.05
C TYR A 403 9.28 -16.33 38.98
N ASP A 404 10.31 -16.75 38.26
CA ASP A 404 10.23 -17.86 37.28
C ASP A 404 10.91 -19.16 37.83
N ARG A 405 10.60 -19.54 39.08
CA ARG A 405 10.92 -20.88 39.61
C ARG A 405 9.72 -21.50 40.27
#